data_bd2c87b2242064cfc3408ca80dbdaf62
#
_entry.id   bd2c87b2242064cfc3408ca80dbdaf62
#
_cell.length_a   1.000
_cell.length_b   1.000
_cell.length_c   1.000
_cell.angle_alpha   90.00
_cell.angle_beta   90.00
_cell.angle_gamma   90.00
#
_symmetry.space_group_name_H-M   'P 1'
#
loop_
_entity.id
_entity.type
_entity.pdbx_description
1 polymer ?
#
loop_
_entity_poly.entity_id
_entity_poly.type
_entity_poly.pdbx_seq_one_letter_code
_entity_poly.pdbx_strand_id
1 'polypeptide(L)'
;MTEVLWKAAPGSPASRYADCPNRSPWLAQLGPDEPPRPLRSDRTVDVVVVGAGIAGIATAFFVLRSTGSNVMLVERDRVARGATGHNAGQLTTYFERPLSDIADEFGWRLAAAAQRHIDEAHDLLDTMVSETGARVPVERFTGYLGMFNRQQLEVHLRCMLVRKRADLPAQTCVVSEEAEFLGELPAEFSGLYSVVSQAHVRELLEVDGDCYRAVLSEPAGCSNSSALCRQVLGYLQSKYADRFVYADRTNVERLIVGEDRVVVHAGPHRVTAGHVVLCTNGFVDHVVEDIAGSPIQLAADQQITGRIAYMAAFAEDAPRPPAAISYIRNTTIGGDTPYVYVTRRTYDRSDDTVTLTCMGGPEYPFDEPLYHRDALFPGGLLQALDDEARPFAQPARPPGLPYDFHWHGLMGYNDGGIRVVGAHPRHQRLLYNLGCNGVGFLPSIYGGHRLAQLLAGDHLAASVFDPR
;
A
#
# COMPACT_ATOMS: atom_id res chain seq x y z
N MET A 1 15.41 12.39 16.66
CA MET A 1 14.68 13.61 16.21
C MET A 1 13.17 13.44 16.16
N THR A 2 12.65 12.23 16.32
CA THR A 2 11.20 11.89 16.37
C THR A 2 10.47 12.52 17.58
N GLU A 3 11.18 12.83 18.68
CA GLU A 3 10.58 13.58 19.80
C GLU A 3 10.16 15.03 19.47
N VAL A 4 10.63 15.58 18.35
CA VAL A 4 10.34 16.97 17.96
C VAL A 4 9.03 17.12 17.21
N LEU A 5 8.59 16.08 16.51
CA LEU A 5 7.38 16.13 15.69
C LEU A 5 6.08 16.04 16.50
N TRP A 6 6.15 15.54 17.74
CA TRP A 6 4.97 15.28 18.59
C TRP A 6 4.93 16.12 19.88
N LYS A 7 5.87 17.01 20.08
CA LYS A 7 5.68 18.03 21.12
C LYS A 7 4.52 18.89 20.64
N ALA A 8 3.36 18.69 21.29
CA ALA A 8 2.23 19.61 21.18
C ALA A 8 2.76 21.03 21.09
N ALA A 9 2.24 21.83 20.15
CA ALA A 9 2.62 23.25 20.09
C ALA A 9 2.51 23.85 21.49
N PRO A 10 3.43 24.73 21.92
CA PRO A 10 3.33 25.35 23.22
C PRO A 10 1.93 25.97 23.40
N GLY A 11 1.15 25.46 24.36
CA GLY A 11 -0.23 25.87 24.58
C GLY A 11 -1.32 24.93 24.06
N SER A 12 -0.98 23.82 23.39
CA SER A 12 -1.96 22.79 23.08
C SER A 12 -2.48 22.13 24.37
N PRO A 13 -3.81 21.87 24.45
CA PRO A 13 -4.36 21.12 25.59
C PRO A 13 -3.68 19.76 25.67
N ALA A 14 -3.47 19.25 26.89
CA ALA A 14 -2.95 17.89 27.07
C ALA A 14 -3.84 16.89 26.32
N SER A 15 -3.21 15.92 25.65
CA SER A 15 -3.94 14.85 24.98
C SER A 15 -4.83 14.12 25.99
N ARG A 16 -6.08 13.85 25.60
CA ARG A 16 -7.00 13.00 26.39
C ARG A 16 -6.69 11.51 26.23
N TYR A 17 -5.83 11.15 25.29
CA TYR A 17 -5.38 9.78 25.09
C TYR A 17 -3.98 9.58 25.66
N ALA A 18 -3.78 8.45 26.36
CA ALA A 18 -2.45 7.96 26.70
C ALA A 18 -1.84 7.22 25.50
N ASP A 19 -0.52 7.06 25.52
CA ASP A 19 0.15 6.16 24.57
C ASP A 19 -0.32 4.72 24.76
N CYS A 20 -0.49 3.99 23.67
CA CYS A 20 -1.11 2.68 23.69
C CYS A 20 -0.41 1.69 22.75
N PRO A 21 -0.59 0.37 22.96
CA PRO A 21 0.06 -0.64 22.14
C PRO A 21 -0.33 -0.54 20.66
N ASN A 22 0.62 -0.76 19.75
CA ASN A 22 0.37 -0.88 18.32
C ASN A 22 -0.47 -2.14 18.03
N ARG A 23 -1.75 -1.96 17.66
CA ARG A 23 -2.69 -3.05 17.45
C ARG A 23 -3.50 -2.87 16.19
N SER A 24 -3.18 -3.64 15.16
CA SER A 24 -3.88 -3.65 13.87
C SER A 24 -5.08 -4.59 13.89
N PRO A 25 -6.25 -4.19 13.34
CA PRO A 25 -7.42 -5.06 13.19
C PRO A 25 -7.15 -6.25 12.26
N TRP A 26 -6.27 -6.07 11.27
CA TRP A 26 -5.92 -7.13 10.30
C TRP A 26 -5.18 -8.29 10.96
N LEU A 27 -4.24 -7.97 11.83
CA LEU A 27 -3.48 -8.97 12.58
C LEU A 27 -4.31 -9.60 13.71
N ALA A 28 -5.26 -8.86 14.29
CA ALA A 28 -6.14 -9.37 15.32
C ALA A 28 -7.09 -10.47 14.81
N GLN A 29 -7.43 -10.48 13.53
CA GLN A 29 -8.21 -11.56 12.89
C GLN A 29 -7.39 -12.81 12.55
N LEU A 30 -6.06 -12.74 12.61
CA LEU A 30 -5.24 -13.92 12.45
C LEU A 30 -5.34 -14.77 13.73
N GLY A 31 -5.56 -16.05 13.61
CA GLY A 31 -5.47 -16.97 14.73
C GLY A 31 -4.05 -17.01 15.34
N PRO A 32 -3.81 -17.91 16.29
CA PRO A 32 -2.50 -18.06 16.94
C PRO A 32 -1.36 -18.13 15.93
N ASP A 33 -0.21 -17.61 16.33
CA ASP A 33 1.00 -17.71 15.54
C ASP A 33 1.48 -19.15 15.44
N GLU A 34 1.91 -19.56 14.25
CA GLU A 34 2.58 -20.85 14.05
C GLU A 34 3.96 -20.85 14.72
N PRO A 35 4.52 -22.05 15.05
CA PRO A 35 5.90 -22.16 15.52
C PRO A 35 6.88 -21.48 14.55
N PRO A 36 7.94 -20.79 15.07
CA PRO A 36 8.96 -20.17 14.21
C PRO A 36 9.67 -21.18 13.32
N ARG A 37 9.98 -20.77 12.11
CA ARG A 37 10.69 -21.57 11.09
C ARG A 37 11.98 -20.86 10.63
N PRO A 38 12.94 -20.58 11.53
CA PRO A 38 14.16 -19.88 11.14
C PRO A 38 15.01 -20.73 10.18
N LEU A 39 15.80 -20.05 9.35
CA LEU A 39 16.81 -20.74 8.54
C LEU A 39 17.82 -21.43 9.45
N ARG A 40 18.05 -22.73 9.22
CA ARG A 40 18.90 -23.58 10.09
C ARG A 40 20.15 -24.13 9.42
N SER A 41 20.30 -23.92 8.12
CA SER A 41 21.46 -24.36 7.34
C SER A 41 21.56 -23.55 6.06
N ASP A 42 22.74 -23.54 5.47
CA ASP A 42 22.95 -22.98 4.13
C ASP A 42 22.04 -23.67 3.11
N ARG A 43 21.60 -22.91 2.11
CA ARG A 43 20.68 -23.37 1.06
C ARG A 43 21.14 -22.91 -0.32
N THR A 44 20.75 -23.70 -1.33
CA THR A 44 20.84 -23.29 -2.73
C THR A 44 19.47 -23.45 -3.38
N VAL A 45 19.03 -22.39 -4.05
CA VAL A 45 17.72 -22.32 -4.73
C VAL A 45 17.85 -21.54 -6.04
N ASP A 46 16.82 -21.56 -6.87
CA ASP A 46 16.83 -20.78 -8.11
C ASP A 46 16.48 -19.30 -7.83
N VAL A 47 15.51 -19.05 -6.95
CA VAL A 47 15.03 -17.70 -6.61
C VAL A 47 14.88 -17.54 -5.10
N VAL A 48 15.47 -16.48 -4.55
CA VAL A 48 15.20 -16.01 -3.19
C VAL A 48 14.31 -14.78 -3.25
N VAL A 49 13.21 -14.79 -2.50
CA VAL A 49 12.33 -13.64 -2.28
C VAL A 49 12.54 -13.14 -0.86
N VAL A 50 12.90 -11.87 -0.68
CA VAL A 50 13.18 -11.26 0.63
C VAL A 50 11.99 -10.40 1.05
N GLY A 51 11.33 -10.78 2.13
CA GLY A 51 10.13 -10.15 2.69
C GLY A 51 8.84 -10.91 2.34
N ALA A 52 8.08 -11.31 3.37
CA ALA A 52 6.83 -12.06 3.24
C ALA A 52 5.57 -11.17 3.46
N GLY A 53 5.62 -9.92 3.05
CA GLY A 53 4.44 -9.09 2.82
C GLY A 53 3.71 -9.47 1.54
N ILE A 54 2.66 -8.72 1.17
CA ILE A 54 1.86 -8.99 -0.04
C ILE A 54 2.72 -9.03 -1.31
N ALA A 55 3.77 -8.20 -1.42
CA ALA A 55 4.68 -8.19 -2.56
C ALA A 55 5.46 -9.52 -2.70
N GLY A 56 6.04 -10.01 -1.58
CA GLY A 56 6.79 -11.26 -1.60
C GLY A 56 5.90 -12.49 -1.76
N ILE A 57 4.75 -12.51 -1.12
CA ILE A 57 3.76 -13.59 -1.26
C ILE A 57 3.24 -13.68 -2.70
N ALA A 58 2.87 -12.55 -3.32
CA ALA A 58 2.44 -12.52 -4.71
C ALA A 58 3.57 -12.94 -5.67
N THR A 59 4.81 -12.45 -5.43
CA THR A 59 5.98 -12.84 -6.22
C THR A 59 6.21 -14.36 -6.13
N ALA A 60 6.25 -14.92 -4.92
CA ALA A 60 6.44 -16.36 -4.73
C ALA A 60 5.31 -17.18 -5.39
N PHE A 61 4.05 -16.73 -5.26
CA PHE A 61 2.89 -17.39 -5.88
C PHE A 61 3.03 -17.44 -7.40
N PHE A 62 3.25 -16.30 -8.06
CA PHE A 62 3.31 -16.26 -9.52
C PHE A 62 4.56 -16.94 -10.07
N VAL A 63 5.72 -16.82 -9.40
CA VAL A 63 6.95 -17.53 -9.83
C VAL A 63 6.77 -19.04 -9.75
N LEU A 64 6.26 -19.58 -8.64
CA LEU A 64 6.01 -21.02 -8.49
C LEU A 64 4.95 -21.54 -9.46
N ARG A 65 3.95 -20.73 -9.77
CA ARG A 65 2.90 -21.05 -10.72
C ARG A 65 3.38 -21.10 -12.17
N SER A 66 4.27 -20.17 -12.55
CA SER A 66 4.64 -19.94 -13.95
C SER A 66 5.98 -20.53 -14.35
N THR A 67 6.79 -20.98 -13.38
CA THR A 67 8.12 -21.53 -13.62
C THR A 67 8.33 -22.89 -12.94
N GLY A 68 9.42 -23.59 -13.30
CA GLY A 68 9.91 -24.80 -12.60
C GLY A 68 10.83 -24.49 -11.43
N SER A 69 11.06 -23.24 -11.05
CA SER A 69 12.06 -22.80 -10.10
C SER A 69 11.83 -23.31 -8.68
N ASN A 70 12.92 -23.59 -7.97
CA ASN A 70 12.93 -23.73 -6.52
C ASN A 70 12.97 -22.33 -5.90
N VAL A 71 12.00 -22.01 -5.07
CA VAL A 71 11.83 -20.69 -4.48
C VAL A 71 11.98 -20.72 -2.97
N MET A 72 12.78 -19.83 -2.42
CA MET A 72 12.84 -19.60 -0.98
C MET A 72 12.30 -18.20 -0.65
N LEU A 73 11.34 -18.15 0.26
CA LEU A 73 10.81 -16.90 0.82
C LEU A 73 11.38 -16.70 2.23
N VAL A 74 12.09 -15.60 2.44
CA VAL A 74 12.75 -15.25 3.70
C VAL A 74 12.10 -14.03 4.32
N GLU A 75 11.79 -14.11 5.62
CA GLU A 75 11.12 -13.04 6.36
C GLU A 75 11.84 -12.79 7.70
N ARG A 76 12.08 -11.51 8.00
CA ARG A 76 12.75 -11.11 9.25
C ARG A 76 11.92 -11.35 10.51
N ASP A 77 10.60 -11.23 10.40
CA ASP A 77 9.65 -11.45 11.49
C ASP A 77 8.75 -12.65 11.15
N ARG A 78 7.52 -12.40 10.76
CA ARG A 78 6.50 -13.37 10.34
C ARG A 78 5.76 -12.85 9.11
N VAL A 79 5.06 -13.72 8.43
CA VAL A 79 4.26 -13.35 7.27
C VAL A 79 3.32 -12.18 7.58
N ALA A 80 3.31 -11.20 6.69
CA ALA A 80 2.42 -10.02 6.72
C ALA A 80 2.55 -9.11 7.96
N ARG A 81 3.68 -9.12 8.68
CA ARG A 81 3.89 -8.28 9.87
C ARG A 81 4.45 -6.88 9.57
N GLY A 82 4.79 -6.57 8.33
CA GLY A 82 5.16 -5.22 7.87
C GLY A 82 3.92 -4.37 7.50
N ALA A 83 4.06 -3.48 6.50
CA ALA A 83 2.96 -2.63 6.00
C ALA A 83 1.70 -3.42 5.61
N THR A 84 1.85 -4.66 5.16
CA THR A 84 0.73 -5.55 4.84
C THR A 84 -0.21 -5.79 6.03
N GLY A 85 0.33 -5.88 7.25
CA GLY A 85 -0.46 -6.02 8.48
C GLY A 85 -0.87 -4.70 9.12
N HIS A 86 -0.41 -3.57 8.60
CA HIS A 86 -0.57 -2.25 9.19
C HIS A 86 -1.00 -1.20 8.14
N ASN A 87 -1.94 -1.57 7.27
CA ASN A 87 -2.50 -0.71 6.22
C ASN A 87 -3.98 -0.39 6.47
N ALA A 88 -4.63 0.28 5.51
CA ALA A 88 -6.06 0.58 5.53
C ALA A 88 -6.95 -0.58 5.04
N GLY A 89 -6.35 -1.63 4.47
CA GLY A 89 -7.09 -2.73 3.81
C GLY A 89 -7.69 -2.36 2.46
N GLN A 90 -7.43 -1.16 1.94
CA GLN A 90 -8.02 -0.67 0.69
C GLN A 90 -7.44 -1.37 -0.54
N LEU A 91 -8.32 -1.62 -1.51
CA LEU A 91 -8.01 -2.03 -2.87
C LEU A 91 -8.27 -0.84 -3.78
N THR A 92 -7.21 -0.20 -4.24
CA THR A 92 -7.25 1.01 -5.04
C THR A 92 -6.45 0.85 -6.32
N THR A 93 -6.88 1.48 -7.40
CA THR A 93 -6.30 1.38 -8.74
C THR A 93 -5.72 2.70 -9.23
N TYR A 94 -5.33 3.59 -8.34
CA TYR A 94 -4.63 4.83 -8.68
C TYR A 94 -3.16 4.77 -8.25
N PHE A 95 -2.38 5.69 -8.79
CA PHE A 95 -1.06 6.03 -8.29
C PHE A 95 -1.17 7.18 -7.30
N GLU A 96 -0.35 7.22 -6.27
CA GLU A 96 -0.25 8.38 -5.38
C GLU A 96 0.21 9.63 -6.16
N ARG A 97 1.11 9.44 -7.10
CA ARG A 97 1.48 10.45 -8.09
C ARG A 97 0.39 10.59 -9.15
N PRO A 98 -0.07 11.81 -9.50
CA PRO A 98 -1.08 12.00 -10.53
C PRO A 98 -0.72 11.35 -11.86
N LEU A 99 -1.67 10.67 -12.51
CA LEU A 99 -1.45 10.00 -13.79
C LEU A 99 -1.04 11.00 -14.90
N SER A 100 -1.53 12.25 -14.81
CA SER A 100 -1.09 13.34 -15.71
C SER A 100 0.41 13.59 -15.61
N ASP A 101 0.96 13.64 -14.39
CA ASP A 101 2.38 13.93 -14.16
C ASP A 101 3.26 12.76 -14.63
N ILE A 102 2.77 11.51 -14.46
CA ILE A 102 3.41 10.33 -15.05
C ILE A 102 3.39 10.40 -16.57
N ALA A 103 2.28 10.87 -17.16
CA ALA A 103 2.16 11.02 -18.60
C ALA A 103 3.06 12.14 -19.16
N ASP A 104 3.28 13.20 -18.40
CA ASP A 104 4.18 14.29 -18.79
C ASP A 104 5.66 13.85 -18.77
N GLU A 105 6.06 13.01 -17.81
CA GLU A 105 7.43 12.50 -17.70
C GLU A 105 7.72 11.35 -18.69
N PHE A 106 6.85 10.34 -18.76
CA PHE A 106 7.11 9.09 -19.51
C PHE A 106 6.38 9.01 -20.84
N GLY A 107 5.53 9.98 -21.14
CA GLY A 107 4.60 9.94 -22.26
C GLY A 107 3.29 9.19 -21.92
N TRP A 108 2.18 9.69 -22.49
CA TRP A 108 0.84 9.20 -22.20
C TRP A 108 0.64 7.69 -22.47
N ARG A 109 1.38 7.10 -23.45
CA ARG A 109 1.26 5.67 -23.77
C ARG A 109 1.79 4.78 -22.66
N LEU A 110 2.95 5.10 -22.09
CA LEU A 110 3.52 4.34 -21.00
C LEU A 110 2.72 4.54 -19.71
N ALA A 111 2.28 5.77 -19.42
CA ALA A 111 1.41 6.05 -18.28
C ALA A 111 0.08 5.28 -18.37
N ALA A 112 -0.54 5.26 -19.55
CA ALA A 112 -1.77 4.53 -19.80
C ALA A 112 -1.59 3.01 -19.69
N ALA A 113 -0.48 2.46 -20.20
CA ALA A 113 -0.17 1.04 -20.06
C ALA A 113 0.02 0.66 -18.58
N ALA A 114 0.73 1.51 -17.81
CA ALA A 114 0.90 1.30 -16.38
C ALA A 114 -0.43 1.32 -15.63
N GLN A 115 -1.31 2.29 -15.93
CA GLN A 115 -2.63 2.36 -15.34
C GLN A 115 -3.48 1.12 -15.66
N ARG A 116 -3.46 0.66 -16.90
CA ARG A 116 -4.18 -0.57 -17.30
C ARG A 116 -3.70 -1.78 -16.49
N HIS A 117 -2.40 -1.93 -16.32
CA HIS A 117 -1.85 -3.01 -15.51
C HIS A 117 -2.28 -2.96 -14.04
N ILE A 118 -2.45 -1.76 -13.47
CA ILE A 118 -2.96 -1.62 -12.11
C ILE A 118 -4.47 -1.89 -12.05
N ASP A 119 -5.23 -1.45 -13.06
CA ASP A 119 -6.66 -1.79 -13.16
C ASP A 119 -6.86 -3.32 -13.29
N GLU A 120 -6.03 -4.01 -14.08
CA GLU A 120 -6.03 -5.47 -14.26
C GLU A 120 -5.53 -6.25 -13.02
N ALA A 121 -4.90 -5.61 -12.06
CA ALA A 121 -4.41 -6.27 -10.85
C ALA A 121 -5.54 -6.85 -9.97
N HIS A 122 -6.77 -6.40 -10.17
CA HIS A 122 -7.96 -7.05 -9.58
C HIS A 122 -8.14 -8.49 -10.07
N ASP A 123 -7.94 -8.75 -11.36
CA ASP A 123 -8.06 -10.10 -11.94
C ASP A 123 -6.93 -11.01 -11.45
N LEU A 124 -5.74 -10.44 -11.22
CA LEU A 124 -4.63 -11.17 -10.62
C LEU A 124 -4.91 -11.51 -9.14
N LEU A 125 -5.56 -10.63 -8.39
CA LEU A 125 -6.03 -10.92 -7.03
C LEU A 125 -7.07 -12.03 -7.05
N ASP A 126 -8.06 -11.97 -7.95
CA ASP A 126 -9.08 -13.01 -8.10
C ASP A 126 -8.48 -14.36 -8.48
N THR A 127 -7.44 -14.35 -9.33
CA THR A 127 -6.66 -15.54 -9.65
C THR A 127 -5.98 -16.12 -8.40
N MET A 128 -5.34 -15.28 -7.58
CA MET A 128 -4.71 -15.74 -6.34
C MET A 128 -5.75 -16.31 -5.38
N VAL A 129 -6.87 -15.64 -5.18
CA VAL A 129 -7.93 -16.07 -4.25
C VAL A 129 -8.56 -17.38 -4.71
N SER A 130 -8.95 -17.48 -5.99
CA SER A 130 -9.65 -18.66 -6.53
C SER A 130 -8.73 -19.89 -6.57
N GLU A 131 -7.48 -19.73 -7.02
CA GLU A 131 -6.55 -20.85 -7.17
C GLU A 131 -6.07 -21.39 -5.82
N THR A 132 -5.91 -20.52 -4.83
CA THR A 132 -5.50 -20.93 -3.48
C THR A 132 -6.65 -21.39 -2.60
N GLY A 133 -7.89 -21.11 -3.00
CA GLY A 133 -9.08 -21.34 -2.19
C GLY A 133 -9.14 -20.45 -0.93
N ALA A 134 -8.47 -19.30 -0.96
CA ALA A 134 -8.43 -18.39 0.18
C ALA A 134 -9.82 -17.86 0.52
N ARG A 135 -10.20 -18.01 1.79
CA ARG A 135 -11.49 -17.57 2.34
C ARG A 135 -11.36 -16.21 3.00
N VAL A 136 -10.98 -15.22 2.21
CA VAL A 136 -10.83 -13.84 2.68
C VAL A 136 -11.83 -12.99 1.90
N PRO A 137 -12.72 -12.24 2.58
CA PRO A 137 -13.64 -11.35 1.90
C PRO A 137 -12.88 -10.31 1.07
N VAL A 138 -13.29 -10.17 -0.19
CA VAL A 138 -12.85 -9.12 -1.10
C VAL A 138 -14.09 -8.30 -1.43
N GLU A 139 -14.31 -7.23 -0.68
CA GLU A 139 -15.45 -6.34 -0.89
C GLU A 139 -15.09 -5.33 -1.98
N ARG A 140 -15.99 -5.11 -2.94
CA ARG A 140 -15.84 -4.13 -4.03
C ARG A 140 -17.03 -3.17 -4.01
N PHE A 141 -16.70 -1.89 -4.12
CA PHE A 141 -17.69 -0.80 -4.06
C PHE A 141 -17.12 0.44 -4.77
N THR A 142 -17.91 1.50 -4.84
CA THR A 142 -17.43 2.81 -5.33
C THR A 142 -16.80 3.58 -4.19
N GLY A 143 -15.57 4.02 -4.38
CA GLY A 143 -14.87 4.95 -3.50
C GLY A 143 -15.06 6.40 -3.96
N TYR A 144 -14.84 7.34 -3.05
CA TYR A 144 -15.04 8.76 -3.28
C TYR A 144 -13.84 9.59 -2.82
N LEU A 145 -13.53 10.64 -3.56
CA LEU A 145 -12.52 11.63 -3.22
C LEU A 145 -13.13 13.03 -3.25
N GLY A 146 -13.15 13.68 -2.09
CA GLY A 146 -13.66 15.04 -1.94
C GLY A 146 -12.59 16.10 -2.20
N MET A 147 -12.94 17.14 -2.96
CA MET A 147 -12.06 18.24 -3.34
C MET A 147 -12.68 19.59 -2.97
N PHE A 148 -11.87 20.50 -2.43
CA PHE A 148 -12.31 21.83 -1.98
C PHE A 148 -12.33 22.88 -3.08
N ASN A 149 -11.34 22.85 -3.97
CA ASN A 149 -11.04 23.97 -4.84
C ASN A 149 -10.74 23.53 -6.26
N ARG A 150 -10.68 24.53 -7.15
CA ARG A 150 -10.38 24.36 -8.57
C ARG A 150 -9.07 23.62 -8.82
N GLN A 151 -8.00 23.96 -8.11
CA GLN A 151 -6.68 23.38 -8.36
C GLN A 151 -6.67 21.87 -8.12
N GLN A 152 -7.29 21.42 -7.03
CA GLN A 152 -7.43 20.00 -6.72
C GLN A 152 -8.26 19.28 -7.79
N LEU A 153 -9.39 19.88 -8.20
CA LEU A 153 -10.22 19.32 -9.24
C LEU A 153 -9.49 19.20 -10.59
N GLU A 154 -8.76 20.24 -11.01
CA GLU A 154 -8.03 20.23 -12.28
C GLU A 154 -6.99 19.14 -12.38
N VAL A 155 -6.30 18.79 -11.28
CA VAL A 155 -5.36 17.66 -11.24
C VAL A 155 -6.07 16.36 -11.65
N HIS A 156 -7.23 16.09 -11.08
CA HIS A 156 -8.00 14.88 -11.38
C HIS A 156 -8.63 14.92 -12.77
N LEU A 157 -9.11 16.06 -13.23
CA LEU A 157 -9.63 16.21 -14.59
C LEU A 157 -8.54 15.97 -15.64
N ARG A 158 -7.29 16.42 -15.42
CA ARG A 158 -6.15 16.08 -16.29
C ARG A 158 -5.88 14.57 -16.31
N CYS A 159 -5.93 13.91 -15.16
CA CYS A 159 -5.82 12.44 -15.11
C CYS A 159 -6.93 11.77 -15.92
N MET A 160 -8.18 12.26 -15.83
CA MET A 160 -9.30 11.77 -16.61
C MET A 160 -9.11 12.00 -18.12
N LEU A 161 -8.47 13.10 -18.56
CA LEU A 161 -8.09 13.30 -19.96
C LEU A 161 -7.11 12.25 -20.45
N VAL A 162 -6.10 11.90 -19.66
CA VAL A 162 -5.16 10.81 -19.99
C VAL A 162 -5.91 9.49 -20.12
N ARG A 163 -6.80 9.16 -19.16
CA ARG A 163 -7.65 7.95 -19.20
C ARG A 163 -8.52 7.91 -20.45
N LYS A 164 -9.22 9.00 -20.77
CA LYS A 164 -10.07 9.13 -21.96
C LYS A 164 -9.27 8.94 -23.25
N ARG A 165 -8.10 9.58 -23.37
CA ARG A 165 -7.21 9.46 -24.52
C ARG A 165 -6.73 8.02 -24.75
N ALA A 166 -6.59 7.26 -23.69
CA ALA A 166 -6.05 5.90 -23.67
C ALA A 166 -7.13 4.82 -23.70
N ASP A 167 -8.40 5.19 -23.80
CA ASP A 167 -9.54 4.28 -23.72
C ASP A 167 -9.49 3.38 -22.45
N LEU A 168 -9.14 3.99 -21.31
CA LEU A 168 -9.18 3.36 -20.01
C LEU A 168 -10.57 3.52 -19.39
N PRO A 169 -10.96 2.66 -18.43
CA PRO A 169 -12.22 2.79 -17.72
C PRO A 169 -12.46 4.22 -17.22
N ALA A 170 -13.64 4.76 -17.52
CA ALA A 170 -13.99 6.13 -17.15
C ALA A 170 -14.22 6.23 -15.64
N GLN A 171 -13.71 7.32 -15.05
CA GLN A 171 -14.08 7.75 -13.70
C GLN A 171 -15.26 8.73 -13.80
N THR A 172 -16.04 8.84 -12.75
CA THR A 172 -17.12 9.82 -12.66
C THR A 172 -16.70 10.98 -11.77
N CYS A 173 -16.89 12.19 -12.25
CA CYS A 173 -16.63 13.39 -11.47
C CYS A 173 -17.90 14.25 -11.41
N VAL A 174 -18.25 14.73 -10.21
CA VAL A 174 -19.34 15.68 -10.02
C VAL A 174 -18.79 16.95 -9.39
N VAL A 175 -19.39 18.09 -9.77
CA VAL A 175 -19.04 19.41 -9.24
C VAL A 175 -20.31 20.06 -8.72
N SER A 176 -20.23 20.67 -7.56
CA SER A 176 -21.35 21.42 -6.97
C SER A 176 -21.76 22.59 -7.85
N GLU A 177 -23.07 22.80 -8.01
CA GLU A 177 -23.61 24.00 -8.63
C GLU A 177 -23.23 25.28 -7.88
N GLU A 178 -22.87 25.16 -6.60
CA GLU A 178 -22.41 26.26 -5.74
C GLU A 178 -20.89 26.48 -5.79
N ALA A 179 -20.15 25.73 -6.64
CA ALA A 179 -18.72 25.93 -6.78
C ALA A 179 -18.40 27.26 -7.46
N GLU A 180 -17.73 28.15 -6.76
CA GLU A 180 -17.43 29.51 -7.21
C GLU A 180 -16.61 29.54 -8.50
N PHE A 181 -15.83 28.49 -8.73
CA PHE A 181 -14.94 28.30 -9.88
C PHE A 181 -15.59 27.59 -11.09
N LEU A 182 -16.86 27.22 -11.00
CA LEU A 182 -17.52 26.39 -12.03
C LEU A 182 -17.45 27.03 -13.44
N GLY A 183 -17.65 28.33 -13.52
CA GLY A 183 -17.58 29.11 -14.78
C GLY A 183 -16.16 29.36 -15.30
N GLU A 184 -15.14 29.01 -14.52
CA GLU A 184 -13.74 29.26 -14.86
C GLU A 184 -13.00 27.99 -15.31
N LEU A 185 -13.68 26.83 -15.30
CA LEU A 185 -13.05 25.57 -15.71
C LEU A 185 -12.74 25.60 -17.20
N PRO A 186 -11.51 25.19 -17.61
CA PRO A 186 -11.12 25.12 -19.02
C PRO A 186 -12.08 24.29 -19.87
N ALA A 187 -12.34 24.75 -21.09
CA ALA A 187 -13.25 24.10 -22.03
C ALA A 187 -12.83 22.65 -22.38
N GLU A 188 -11.53 22.33 -22.28
CA GLU A 188 -11.02 20.97 -22.48
C GLU A 188 -11.56 19.94 -21.51
N PHE A 189 -12.01 20.35 -20.32
CA PHE A 189 -12.64 19.48 -19.33
C PHE A 189 -14.15 19.28 -19.56
N SER A 190 -14.71 19.91 -20.58
CA SER A 190 -16.13 19.74 -20.91
C SER A 190 -16.47 18.27 -21.14
N GLY A 191 -17.53 17.80 -20.49
CA GLY A 191 -17.98 16.42 -20.55
C GLY A 191 -17.16 15.42 -19.72
N LEU A 192 -16.22 15.90 -18.88
CA LEU A 192 -15.53 15.06 -17.87
C LEU A 192 -16.20 15.11 -16.49
N TYR A 193 -17.07 16.05 -16.25
CA TYR A 193 -17.81 16.20 -15.01
C TYR A 193 -19.27 16.53 -15.25
N SER A 194 -20.10 16.28 -14.24
CA SER A 194 -21.51 16.70 -14.20
C SER A 194 -21.71 17.68 -13.06
N VAL A 195 -22.64 18.61 -13.23
CA VAL A 195 -23.02 19.57 -12.17
C VAL A 195 -24.16 18.98 -11.37
N VAL A 196 -24.04 19.04 -10.03
CA VAL A 196 -25.00 18.49 -9.08
C VAL A 196 -25.27 19.47 -7.95
N SER A 197 -26.32 19.24 -7.16
CA SER A 197 -26.56 20.04 -5.96
C SER A 197 -25.48 19.84 -4.90
N GLN A 198 -25.23 20.88 -4.08
CA GLN A 198 -24.30 20.75 -2.94
C GLN A 198 -24.74 19.65 -1.95
N ALA A 199 -26.06 19.43 -1.80
CA ALA A 199 -26.60 18.35 -0.99
C ALA A 199 -26.12 16.96 -1.46
N HIS A 200 -26.04 16.74 -2.78
CA HIS A 200 -25.55 15.48 -3.32
C HIS A 200 -24.04 15.30 -3.09
N VAL A 201 -23.23 16.36 -3.15
CA VAL A 201 -21.81 16.32 -2.78
C VAL A 201 -21.64 15.88 -1.32
N ARG A 202 -22.45 16.43 -0.39
CA ARG A 202 -22.44 16.01 1.02
C ARG A 202 -22.83 14.56 1.21
N GLU A 203 -23.86 14.11 0.51
CA GLU A 203 -24.32 12.72 0.56
C GLU A 203 -23.21 11.74 0.14
N LEU A 204 -22.54 11.99 -0.99
CA LEU A 204 -21.44 11.14 -1.49
C LEU A 204 -20.25 11.07 -0.53
N LEU A 205 -19.95 12.18 0.14
CA LEU A 205 -18.81 12.28 1.06
C LEU A 205 -19.19 11.98 2.52
N GLU A 206 -20.46 11.76 2.81
CA GLU A 206 -20.96 11.54 4.17
C GLU A 206 -20.55 12.68 5.15
N VAL A 207 -20.66 13.95 4.72
CA VAL A 207 -20.27 15.12 5.50
C VAL A 207 -21.45 16.08 5.72
N ASP A 208 -21.46 16.81 6.85
CA ASP A 208 -22.49 17.81 7.13
C ASP A 208 -22.15 19.20 6.57
N GLY A 209 -20.87 19.48 6.39
CA GLY A 209 -20.40 20.81 5.99
C GLY A 209 -20.34 20.99 4.47
N ASP A 210 -20.38 22.26 4.04
CA ASP A 210 -20.35 22.66 2.63
C ASP A 210 -18.96 23.03 2.12
N CYS A 211 -17.90 22.47 2.72
CA CYS A 211 -16.53 22.83 2.33
C CYS A 211 -16.06 22.15 1.06
N TYR A 212 -16.59 20.97 0.72
CA TYR A 212 -16.23 20.26 -0.51
C TYR A 212 -17.08 20.75 -1.69
N ARG A 213 -16.44 20.94 -2.84
CA ARG A 213 -17.05 21.44 -4.07
C ARG A 213 -17.09 20.42 -5.21
N ALA A 214 -16.29 19.37 -5.12
CA ALA A 214 -16.29 18.34 -6.15
C ALA A 214 -16.01 16.97 -5.54
N VAL A 215 -16.47 15.91 -6.23
CA VAL A 215 -16.23 14.51 -5.85
C VAL A 215 -15.81 13.71 -7.08
N LEU A 216 -14.71 13.03 -6.97
CA LEU A 216 -14.32 11.97 -7.90
C LEU A 216 -14.82 10.63 -7.36
N SER A 217 -15.42 9.83 -8.23
CA SER A 217 -15.82 8.44 -7.93
C SER A 217 -14.96 7.47 -8.71
N GLU A 218 -14.50 6.43 -8.03
CA GLU A 218 -13.62 5.42 -8.64
C GLU A 218 -13.90 4.01 -8.07
N PRO A 219 -13.55 2.95 -8.81
CA PRO A 219 -13.60 1.61 -8.27
C PRO A 219 -12.69 1.48 -7.04
N ALA A 220 -13.24 0.98 -5.95
CA ALA A 220 -12.55 0.74 -4.70
C ALA A 220 -12.95 -0.62 -4.11
N GLY A 221 -12.28 -1.00 -3.07
CA GLY A 221 -12.64 -2.19 -2.32
C GLY A 221 -11.82 -2.30 -1.05
N CYS A 222 -12.07 -3.34 -0.29
CA CYS A 222 -11.19 -3.67 0.82
C CYS A 222 -11.10 -5.18 1.09
N SER A 223 -10.00 -5.58 1.72
CA SER A 223 -9.75 -6.96 2.12
C SER A 223 -8.75 -7.01 3.26
N ASN A 224 -8.73 -8.10 4.01
CA ASN A 224 -7.68 -8.38 4.98
C ASN A 224 -6.44 -8.95 4.28
N SER A 225 -5.50 -8.07 3.93
CA SER A 225 -4.23 -8.43 3.27
C SER A 225 -3.39 -9.43 4.08
N SER A 226 -3.44 -9.37 5.42
CA SER A 226 -2.69 -10.29 6.28
C SER A 226 -3.26 -11.71 6.24
N ALA A 227 -4.58 -11.82 6.30
CA ALA A 227 -5.27 -13.10 6.19
C ALA A 227 -5.06 -13.72 4.80
N LEU A 228 -5.11 -12.92 3.74
CA LEU A 228 -4.79 -13.37 2.38
C LEU A 228 -3.37 -13.91 2.30
N CYS A 229 -2.38 -13.15 2.74
CA CYS A 229 -0.97 -13.60 2.70
C CYS A 229 -0.75 -14.89 3.47
N ARG A 230 -1.37 -15.04 4.66
CA ARG A 230 -1.24 -16.25 5.48
C ARG A 230 -1.84 -17.48 4.78
N GLN A 231 -3.03 -17.33 4.15
CA GLN A 231 -3.69 -18.43 3.46
C GLN A 231 -2.96 -18.82 2.17
N VAL A 232 -2.48 -17.83 1.41
CA VAL A 232 -1.65 -18.09 0.21
C VAL A 232 -0.34 -18.78 0.62
N LEU A 233 0.32 -18.35 1.70
CA LEU A 233 1.52 -19.02 2.20
C LEU A 233 1.26 -20.49 2.53
N GLY A 234 0.17 -20.80 3.23
CA GLY A 234 -0.23 -22.18 3.53
C GLY A 234 -0.46 -23.02 2.27
N TYR A 235 -1.10 -22.43 1.25
CA TYR A 235 -1.24 -23.07 -0.06
C TYR A 235 0.11 -23.35 -0.71
N LEU A 236 1.03 -22.37 -0.74
CA LEU A 236 2.35 -22.54 -1.34
C LEU A 236 3.14 -23.66 -0.65
N GLN A 237 3.14 -23.72 0.67
CA GLN A 237 3.79 -24.75 1.46
C GLN A 237 3.21 -26.15 1.21
N SER A 238 1.92 -26.24 0.95
CA SER A 238 1.26 -27.52 0.65
C SER A 238 1.43 -27.95 -0.81
N LYS A 239 1.15 -27.02 -1.74
CA LYS A 239 1.12 -27.31 -3.19
C LYS A 239 2.51 -27.52 -3.78
N TYR A 240 3.49 -26.78 -3.29
CA TYR A 240 4.88 -26.76 -3.81
C TYR A 240 5.89 -27.22 -2.75
N ALA A 241 5.52 -28.20 -1.91
CA ALA A 241 6.33 -28.67 -0.80
C ALA A 241 7.75 -29.14 -1.23
N ASP A 242 7.89 -29.58 -2.46
CA ASP A 242 9.15 -30.02 -3.09
C ASP A 242 10.01 -28.87 -3.60
N ARG A 243 9.43 -27.72 -3.91
CA ARG A 243 10.09 -26.58 -4.56
C ARG A 243 10.01 -25.27 -3.79
N PHE A 244 9.28 -25.24 -2.68
CA PHE A 244 9.07 -24.02 -1.89
C PHE A 244 9.56 -24.16 -0.46
N VAL A 245 10.40 -23.21 -0.04
CA VAL A 245 10.87 -23.12 1.35
C VAL A 245 10.50 -21.75 1.92
N TYR A 246 9.86 -21.75 3.07
CA TYR A 246 9.61 -20.53 3.85
C TYR A 246 10.48 -20.54 5.11
N ALA A 247 11.19 -19.43 5.35
CA ALA A 247 11.92 -19.18 6.58
C ALA A 247 11.50 -17.82 7.17
N ASP A 248 10.97 -17.84 8.39
CA ASP A 248 10.71 -16.64 9.18
C ASP A 248 11.76 -16.44 10.29
N ARG A 249 11.66 -15.35 11.04
CA ARG A 249 12.65 -14.97 12.07
C ARG A 249 14.09 -15.03 11.50
N THR A 250 14.23 -14.68 10.23
CA THR A 250 15.45 -14.77 9.47
C THR A 250 15.72 -13.42 8.81
N ASN A 251 16.53 -12.60 9.46
CA ASN A 251 16.90 -11.30 8.94
C ASN A 251 17.95 -11.44 7.84
N VAL A 252 17.71 -10.77 6.70
CA VAL A 252 18.69 -10.63 5.63
C VAL A 252 19.47 -9.33 5.89
N GLU A 253 20.77 -9.46 6.07
CA GLU A 253 21.66 -8.35 6.44
C GLU A 253 22.45 -7.84 5.23
N ARG A 254 22.82 -8.76 4.33
CA ARG A 254 23.69 -8.45 3.20
C ARG A 254 23.39 -9.34 1.99
N LEU A 255 23.45 -8.74 0.81
CA LEU A 255 23.35 -9.43 -0.48
C LEU A 255 24.61 -9.13 -1.29
N ILE A 256 25.26 -10.18 -1.80
CA ILE A 256 26.41 -10.08 -2.72
C ILE A 256 25.94 -10.55 -4.09
N VAL A 257 25.89 -9.64 -5.05
CA VAL A 257 25.37 -9.90 -6.39
C VAL A 257 26.52 -10.14 -7.36
N GLY A 258 26.64 -11.37 -7.84
CA GLY A 258 27.61 -11.75 -8.86
C GLY A 258 26.98 -11.91 -10.25
N GLU A 259 27.80 -12.24 -11.22
CA GLU A 259 27.36 -12.46 -12.61
C GLU A 259 26.51 -13.74 -12.73
N ASP A 260 26.88 -14.82 -12.03
CA ASP A 260 26.24 -16.13 -12.14
C ASP A 260 25.25 -16.43 -11.00
N ARG A 261 25.39 -15.79 -9.86
CA ARG A 261 24.61 -16.06 -8.64
C ARG A 261 24.60 -14.89 -7.68
N VAL A 262 23.64 -14.93 -6.77
CA VAL A 262 23.57 -14.04 -5.61
C VAL A 262 23.80 -14.83 -4.33
N VAL A 263 24.54 -14.27 -3.38
CA VAL A 263 24.69 -14.82 -2.03
C VAL A 263 23.97 -13.90 -1.05
N VAL A 264 22.98 -14.45 -0.37
CA VAL A 264 22.17 -13.77 0.65
C VAL A 264 22.65 -14.21 2.02
N HIS A 265 23.11 -13.26 2.83
CA HIS A 265 23.51 -13.50 4.23
C HIS A 265 22.33 -13.28 5.15
N ALA A 266 21.99 -14.30 5.92
CA ALA A 266 20.85 -14.32 6.84
C ALA A 266 21.28 -14.89 8.19
N GLY A 267 21.78 -14.03 9.07
CA GLY A 267 22.43 -14.41 10.31
C GLY A 267 23.66 -15.29 10.07
N PRO A 268 23.77 -16.48 10.72
CA PRO A 268 24.91 -17.39 10.55
C PRO A 268 24.88 -18.18 9.24
N HIS A 269 23.79 -18.09 8.47
CA HIS A 269 23.56 -18.91 7.29
C HIS A 269 23.63 -18.10 5.99
N ARG A 270 23.81 -18.81 4.88
CA ARG A 270 23.83 -18.24 3.54
C ARG A 270 22.83 -18.95 2.64
N VAL A 271 22.20 -18.17 1.78
CA VAL A 271 21.40 -18.70 0.68
C VAL A 271 22.05 -18.30 -0.64
N THR A 272 22.46 -19.28 -1.43
CA THR A 272 22.97 -19.06 -2.78
C THR A 272 21.81 -19.22 -3.76
N ALA A 273 21.60 -18.22 -4.62
CA ALA A 273 20.48 -18.23 -5.55
C ALA A 273 20.87 -17.79 -6.96
N GLY A 274 20.11 -18.22 -7.95
CA GLY A 274 20.19 -17.72 -9.32
C GLY A 274 19.73 -16.26 -9.40
N HIS A 275 18.67 -15.92 -8.68
CA HIS A 275 18.11 -14.57 -8.60
C HIS A 275 17.65 -14.24 -7.18
N VAL A 276 17.67 -12.94 -6.84
CA VAL A 276 17.06 -12.41 -5.61
C VAL A 276 16.02 -11.35 -5.97
N VAL A 277 14.88 -11.41 -5.28
CA VAL A 277 13.82 -10.40 -5.39
C VAL A 277 13.67 -9.69 -4.06
N LEU A 278 13.89 -8.39 -4.04
CA LEU A 278 13.64 -7.55 -2.87
C LEU A 278 12.18 -7.10 -2.82
N CYS A 279 11.49 -7.52 -1.75
CA CYS A 279 10.11 -7.17 -1.43
C CYS A 279 10.00 -6.52 -0.04
N THR A 280 11.05 -5.81 0.38
CA THR A 280 11.25 -5.32 1.74
C THR A 280 10.53 -4.00 2.04
N ASN A 281 9.94 -3.37 1.03
CA ASN A 281 9.24 -2.09 1.13
C ASN A 281 10.09 -1.01 1.83
N GLY A 282 9.62 -0.38 2.93
CA GLY A 282 10.36 0.61 3.69
C GLY A 282 11.49 0.09 4.57
N PHE A 283 11.68 -1.23 4.64
CA PHE A 283 12.79 -1.84 5.40
C PHE A 283 14.03 -1.92 4.53
N VAL A 284 14.92 -0.93 4.65
CA VAL A 284 16.10 -0.74 3.80
C VAL A 284 17.42 -0.90 4.58
N ASP A 285 17.39 -1.54 5.72
CA ASP A 285 18.49 -1.75 6.66
C ASP A 285 19.44 -2.90 6.26
N HIS A 286 19.40 -3.36 5.02
CA HIS A 286 20.28 -4.39 4.45
C HIS A 286 21.26 -3.79 3.42
N VAL A 287 22.43 -4.39 3.32
CA VAL A 287 23.48 -3.97 2.37
C VAL A 287 23.34 -4.77 1.07
N VAL A 288 23.36 -4.09 -0.08
CA VAL A 288 23.42 -4.71 -1.41
C VAL A 288 24.69 -4.26 -2.11
N GLU A 289 25.54 -5.21 -2.50
CA GLU A 289 26.82 -4.93 -3.11
C GLU A 289 27.16 -5.95 -4.20
N ASP A 290 28.12 -5.59 -5.06
CA ASP A 290 28.71 -6.51 -6.03
C ASP A 290 29.80 -7.39 -5.37
N ILE A 291 30.38 -8.29 -6.17
CA ILE A 291 31.47 -9.16 -5.72
C ILE A 291 32.76 -8.41 -5.31
N ALA A 292 32.93 -7.17 -5.75
CA ALA A 292 34.04 -6.31 -5.38
C ALA A 292 33.76 -5.50 -4.10
N GLY A 293 32.56 -5.63 -3.52
CA GLY A 293 32.12 -4.88 -2.35
C GLY A 293 31.61 -3.47 -2.68
N SER A 294 31.34 -3.16 -3.95
CA SER A 294 30.80 -1.86 -4.33
C SER A 294 29.28 -1.84 -4.12
N PRO A 295 28.72 -0.78 -3.48
CA PRO A 295 27.28 -0.68 -3.28
C PRO A 295 26.52 -0.67 -4.60
N ILE A 296 25.43 -1.44 -4.66
CA ILE A 296 24.47 -1.44 -5.78
C ILE A 296 23.28 -0.62 -5.34
N GLN A 297 22.97 0.43 -6.11
CA GLN A 297 21.90 1.37 -5.81
C GLN A 297 21.00 1.61 -7.04
N LEU A 298 19.71 1.82 -6.79
CA LEU A 298 18.77 2.35 -7.77
C LEU A 298 19.11 3.82 -8.11
N ALA A 299 18.52 4.35 -9.17
CA ALA A 299 18.57 5.78 -9.44
C ALA A 299 18.06 6.60 -8.25
N ALA A 300 18.55 7.82 -8.08
CA ALA A 300 18.29 8.62 -6.89
C ALA A 300 16.78 8.80 -6.60
N ASP A 301 15.99 9.03 -7.64
CA ASP A 301 14.55 9.19 -7.58
C ASP A 301 13.78 7.86 -7.31
N GLN A 302 14.45 6.73 -7.41
CA GLN A 302 13.91 5.39 -7.13
C GLN A 302 14.42 4.80 -5.80
N GLN A 303 15.31 5.48 -5.10
CA GLN A 303 15.78 5.03 -3.79
C GLN A 303 14.63 5.05 -2.79
N ILE A 304 14.51 3.95 -2.03
CA ILE A 304 13.41 3.80 -1.07
C ILE A 304 13.79 4.46 0.24
N THR A 305 12.89 5.28 0.74
CA THR A 305 12.91 5.87 2.09
C THR A 305 11.73 5.39 2.91
N GLY A 306 11.88 5.36 4.23
CA GLY A 306 10.80 4.96 5.13
C GLY A 306 9.84 6.12 5.42
N ARG A 307 8.53 5.82 5.51
CA ARG A 307 7.51 6.71 6.09
C ARG A 307 6.63 5.91 7.03
N ILE A 308 6.25 6.49 8.16
CA ILE A 308 5.29 5.88 9.09
C ILE A 308 3.91 6.49 8.87
N ALA A 309 2.92 5.63 8.61
CA ALA A 309 1.51 5.99 8.62
C ALA A 309 0.86 5.57 9.93
N TYR A 310 -0.10 6.37 10.37
CA TYR A 310 -0.84 6.17 11.61
C TYR A 310 -2.33 6.06 11.33
N MET A 311 -2.96 5.08 11.96
CA MET A 311 -4.38 4.78 11.79
C MET A 311 -5.04 4.42 13.10
N ALA A 312 -6.35 4.66 13.18
CA ALA A 312 -7.20 4.20 14.25
C ALA A 312 -8.50 3.61 13.68
N ALA A 313 -9.14 2.72 14.43
CA ALA A 313 -10.41 2.13 14.03
C ALA A 313 -11.33 1.90 15.22
N PHE A 314 -12.63 1.93 14.95
CA PHE A 314 -13.67 1.60 15.91
C PHE A 314 -14.79 0.77 15.25
N ALA A 315 -15.42 -0.09 16.03
CA ALA A 315 -16.63 -0.76 15.60
C ALA A 315 -17.82 0.19 15.72
N GLU A 316 -18.66 0.18 14.71
CA GLU A 316 -19.90 0.95 14.70
C GLU A 316 -21.03 0.21 15.43
N ASP A 317 -21.92 0.94 16.10
CA ASP A 317 -23.07 0.37 16.82
C ASP A 317 -24.13 -0.21 15.89
N ALA A 318 -24.16 0.24 14.63
CA ALA A 318 -25.10 -0.21 13.62
C ALA A 318 -24.38 -0.59 12.31
N PRO A 319 -24.86 -1.61 11.58
CA PRO A 319 -24.30 -1.96 10.29
C PRO A 319 -24.41 -0.79 9.29
N ARG A 320 -23.32 -0.52 8.58
CA ARG A 320 -23.26 0.43 7.46
C ARG A 320 -22.61 -0.22 6.25
N PRO A 321 -22.93 0.23 5.03
CA PRO A 321 -22.31 -0.32 3.82
C PRO A 321 -20.80 -0.07 3.80
N PRO A 322 -20.02 -0.93 3.15
CA PRO A 322 -18.60 -0.69 2.91
C PRO A 322 -18.37 0.64 2.18
N ALA A 323 -17.28 1.33 2.51
CA ALA A 323 -16.91 2.61 1.90
C ALA A 323 -15.40 2.82 1.93
N ALA A 324 -14.91 3.62 0.98
CA ALA A 324 -13.59 4.25 1.00
C ALA A 324 -13.78 5.70 0.56
N ILE A 325 -13.52 6.63 1.46
CA ILE A 325 -13.72 8.06 1.19
C ILE A 325 -12.43 8.78 1.59
N SER A 326 -11.84 9.49 0.65
CA SER A 326 -10.68 10.35 0.87
C SER A 326 -11.12 11.81 0.84
N TYR A 327 -10.65 12.57 1.80
CA TYR A 327 -10.97 13.98 2.00
C TYR A 327 -9.71 14.80 1.81
N ILE A 328 -9.53 15.40 0.62
CA ILE A 328 -8.38 16.29 0.40
C ILE A 328 -8.56 17.51 1.33
N ARG A 329 -7.48 18.01 1.85
CA ARG A 329 -7.48 19.13 2.79
C ARG A 329 -6.92 20.39 2.13
N ASN A 330 -7.41 21.53 2.60
CA ASN A 330 -6.99 22.83 2.08
C ASN A 330 -5.71 23.35 2.75
N THR A 331 -5.25 22.69 3.81
CA THR A 331 -4.03 23.06 4.53
C THR A 331 -3.06 21.91 4.48
N THR A 332 -1.81 22.19 4.08
CA THR A 332 -0.68 21.29 4.34
C THR A 332 -0.54 21.15 5.85
N ILE A 333 -1.00 20.05 6.40
CA ILE A 333 -0.56 19.62 7.72
C ILE A 333 0.87 19.17 7.51
N GLY A 334 1.79 19.53 8.39
CA GLY A 334 3.24 19.36 8.31
C GLY A 334 3.84 18.03 7.85
N GLY A 335 3.19 17.38 6.92
CA GLY A 335 3.59 16.19 6.17
C GLY A 335 3.02 16.32 4.76
N ASP A 336 3.55 15.56 3.84
CA ASP A 336 3.25 15.64 2.40
C ASP A 336 1.89 15.01 2.04
N THR A 337 1.12 14.52 3.01
CA THR A 337 -0.18 13.89 2.74
C THR A 337 -1.30 14.90 2.93
N PRO A 338 -1.90 15.39 1.84
CA PRO A 338 -2.90 16.45 1.92
C PRO A 338 -4.32 15.93 2.19
N TYR A 339 -4.50 14.69 2.66
CA TYR A 339 -5.82 14.11 2.84
C TYR A 339 -5.94 13.26 4.11
N VAL A 340 -7.17 13.14 4.59
CA VAL A 340 -7.61 12.14 5.57
C VAL A 340 -8.50 11.15 4.83
N TYR A 341 -8.46 9.89 5.18
CA TYR A 341 -9.31 8.87 4.57
C TYR A 341 -10.02 8.00 5.60
N VAL A 342 -11.19 7.55 5.20
CA VAL A 342 -12.02 6.61 5.95
C VAL A 342 -12.20 5.36 5.11
N THR A 343 -12.01 4.19 5.73
CA THR A 343 -12.34 2.89 5.13
C THR A 343 -13.30 2.18 6.06
N ARG A 344 -14.46 1.79 5.54
CA ARG A 344 -15.47 1.05 6.29
C ARG A 344 -15.68 -0.31 5.65
N ARG A 345 -15.73 -1.35 6.48
CA ARG A 345 -15.86 -2.73 6.01
C ARG A 345 -16.54 -3.62 7.04
N THR A 346 -17.00 -4.77 6.58
CA THR A 346 -17.39 -5.87 7.43
C THR A 346 -16.19 -6.42 8.21
N TYR A 347 -16.35 -6.65 9.50
CA TYR A 347 -15.30 -7.14 10.39
C TYR A 347 -15.84 -8.25 11.29
N ASP A 348 -15.32 -9.47 11.10
CA ASP A 348 -15.70 -10.61 11.92
C ASP A 348 -14.91 -10.61 13.22
N ARG A 349 -15.61 -10.60 14.33
CA ARG A 349 -15.12 -10.90 15.69
C ARG A 349 -15.38 -12.37 16.01
N SER A 350 -14.87 -12.85 17.17
CA SER A 350 -15.12 -14.22 17.60
C SER A 350 -16.60 -14.56 17.74
N ASP A 351 -17.42 -13.60 18.16
CA ASP A 351 -18.79 -13.82 18.59
C ASP A 351 -19.85 -13.11 17.73
N ASP A 352 -19.44 -12.14 16.90
CA ASP A 352 -20.32 -11.34 16.05
C ASP A 352 -19.60 -10.77 14.83
N THR A 353 -20.40 -10.24 13.89
CA THR A 353 -19.91 -9.49 12.74
C THR A 353 -20.35 -8.03 12.90
N VAL A 354 -19.42 -7.11 12.82
CA VAL A 354 -19.64 -5.66 12.98
C VAL A 354 -19.18 -4.88 11.75
N THR A 355 -19.58 -3.63 11.67
CA THR A 355 -18.96 -2.66 10.77
C THR A 355 -17.76 -2.05 11.48
N LEU A 356 -16.57 -2.14 10.87
CA LEU A 356 -15.35 -1.48 11.35
C LEU A 356 -15.04 -0.29 10.48
N THR A 357 -14.95 0.89 11.10
CA THR A 357 -14.52 2.13 10.46
C THR A 357 -13.09 2.43 10.86
N CYS A 358 -12.21 2.44 9.86
CA CYS A 358 -10.80 2.79 9.97
C CYS A 358 -10.57 4.20 9.46
N MET A 359 -9.75 4.97 10.14
CA MET A 359 -9.38 6.33 9.79
C MET A 359 -7.87 6.46 9.75
N GLY A 360 -7.35 7.11 8.73
CA GLY A 360 -5.95 7.38 8.55
C GLY A 360 -5.71 8.67 7.77
N GLY A 361 -4.46 9.03 7.63
CA GLY A 361 -4.03 10.22 6.89
C GLY A 361 -2.62 10.65 7.25
N PRO A 362 -2.31 10.95 8.52
CA PRO A 362 -0.99 11.45 8.86
C PRO A 362 0.12 10.45 8.53
N GLU A 363 1.06 10.88 7.71
CA GLU A 363 2.27 10.14 7.36
C GLU A 363 3.49 11.00 7.62
N TYR A 364 4.57 10.39 8.14
CA TYR A 364 5.77 11.11 8.54
C TYR A 364 7.02 10.42 8.02
N PRO A 365 8.03 11.17 7.55
CA PRO A 365 9.34 10.61 7.25
C PRO A 365 9.88 9.81 8.44
N PHE A 366 10.52 8.69 8.17
CA PHE A 366 11.13 7.84 9.16
C PHE A 366 12.65 7.86 8.99
N ASP A 367 13.33 8.59 9.87
CA ASP A 367 14.78 8.83 9.83
C ASP A 367 15.55 7.98 10.85
N GLU A 368 14.86 7.10 11.58
CA GLU A 368 15.51 6.24 12.57
C GLU A 368 16.17 5.02 11.90
N PRO A 369 17.26 4.51 12.47
CA PRO A 369 17.98 3.38 11.89
C PRO A 369 17.17 2.06 11.92
N LEU A 370 16.21 1.93 12.84
CA LEU A 370 15.43 0.73 12.99
C LEU A 370 13.98 1.03 13.39
N TYR A 371 13.04 0.56 12.60
CA TYR A 371 11.62 0.62 12.93
C TYR A 371 11.24 -0.49 13.91
N HIS A 372 10.65 -0.08 15.03
CA HIS A 372 10.14 -0.97 16.05
C HIS A 372 8.61 -1.08 15.93
N ARG A 373 8.13 -2.22 15.44
CA ARG A 373 6.70 -2.49 15.31
C ARG A 373 5.96 -2.41 16.66
N ASP A 374 6.61 -2.83 17.75
CA ASP A 374 6.01 -2.87 19.08
C ASP A 374 6.15 -1.51 19.83
N ALA A 375 6.64 -0.46 19.14
CA ALA A 375 6.62 0.90 19.68
C ALA A 375 5.17 1.32 19.98
N LEU A 376 5.00 2.06 21.07
CA LEU A 376 3.67 2.54 21.45
C LEU A 376 3.12 3.52 20.42
N PHE A 377 1.82 3.49 20.21
CA PHE A 377 1.11 4.48 19.41
C PHE A 377 0.96 5.76 20.26
N PRO A 378 1.44 6.93 19.76
CA PRO A 378 1.41 8.16 20.55
C PRO A 378 -0.02 8.67 20.77
N GLY A 379 -0.40 8.91 22.04
CA GLY A 379 -1.73 9.41 22.40
C GLY A 379 -2.06 10.78 21.79
N GLY A 380 -1.05 11.63 21.58
CA GLY A 380 -1.20 12.89 20.87
C GLY A 380 -1.67 12.73 19.42
N LEU A 381 -1.28 11.65 18.75
CA LEU A 381 -1.76 11.30 17.40
C LEU A 381 -3.19 10.80 17.41
N LEU A 382 -3.59 10.00 18.40
CA LEU A 382 -4.99 9.61 18.54
C LEU A 382 -5.88 10.84 18.73
N GLN A 383 -5.41 11.82 19.53
CA GLN A 383 -6.11 13.09 19.68
C GLN A 383 -6.25 13.84 18.36
N ALA A 384 -5.15 13.94 17.59
CA ALA A 384 -5.17 14.60 16.28
C ALA A 384 -6.11 13.90 15.30
N LEU A 385 -6.05 12.57 15.20
CA LEU A 385 -6.97 11.78 14.37
C LEU A 385 -8.43 11.98 14.78
N ASP A 386 -8.73 12.00 16.08
CA ASP A 386 -10.07 12.22 16.58
C ASP A 386 -10.60 13.63 16.26
N ASP A 387 -9.76 14.63 16.40
CA ASP A 387 -10.12 16.02 16.07
C ASP A 387 -10.33 16.23 14.56
N GLU A 388 -9.49 15.58 13.73
CA GLU A 388 -9.59 15.59 12.27
C GLU A 388 -10.80 14.83 11.75
N ALA A 389 -11.15 13.73 12.38
CA ALA A 389 -12.21 12.86 11.95
C ALA A 389 -13.61 13.34 12.31
N ARG A 390 -13.73 14.23 13.31
CA ARG A 390 -15.04 14.76 13.76
C ARG A 390 -15.92 15.30 12.65
N PRO A 391 -15.41 16.06 11.67
CA PRO A 391 -16.24 16.56 10.57
C PRO A 391 -16.75 15.47 9.64
N PHE A 392 -16.10 14.28 9.62
CA PHE A 392 -16.30 13.24 8.62
C PHE A 392 -16.89 11.95 9.19
N ALA A 393 -16.75 11.71 10.48
CA ALA A 393 -17.27 10.50 11.12
C ALA A 393 -18.71 10.69 11.62
N GLN A 394 -19.60 11.09 10.74
CA GLN A 394 -21.03 11.26 11.02
C GLN A 394 -21.71 9.96 11.41
N PRO A 395 -22.59 10.00 12.32
CA PRO A 395 -22.58 10.21 13.77
C PRO A 395 -22.23 8.94 14.54
N ALA A 396 -21.46 8.05 13.91
CA ALA A 396 -21.25 6.67 14.34
C ALA A 396 -20.47 6.53 15.64
N ARG A 397 -19.79 7.61 16.10
CA ARG A 397 -19.00 7.54 17.32
C ARG A 397 -19.18 8.80 18.18
N PRO A 398 -19.77 8.67 19.38
CA PRO A 398 -19.80 9.76 20.35
C PRO A 398 -18.38 10.27 20.68
N PRO A 399 -18.18 11.58 20.82
CA PRO A 399 -16.89 12.13 21.22
C PRO A 399 -16.37 11.52 22.51
N GLY A 400 -15.09 11.10 22.52
CA GLY A 400 -14.44 10.59 23.73
C GLY A 400 -14.55 9.09 23.96
N LEU A 401 -15.22 8.33 23.09
CA LEU A 401 -15.13 6.86 23.16
C LEU A 401 -13.76 6.38 22.70
N PRO A 402 -13.18 5.35 23.34
CA PRO A 402 -11.92 4.78 22.94
C PRO A 402 -12.01 4.14 21.56
N TYR A 403 -10.89 4.18 20.79
CA TYR A 403 -10.75 3.37 19.61
C TYR A 403 -10.53 1.90 19.99
N ASP A 404 -11.12 0.96 19.24
CA ASP A 404 -10.89 -0.47 19.42
C ASP A 404 -9.49 -0.88 18.95
N PHE A 405 -8.99 -0.19 17.90
CA PHE A 405 -7.69 -0.42 17.30
C PHE A 405 -6.98 0.89 16.99
N HIS A 406 -5.68 0.88 17.12
CA HIS A 406 -4.77 1.96 16.74
C HIS A 406 -3.44 1.34 16.35
N TRP A 407 -2.92 1.74 15.20
CA TRP A 407 -1.70 1.15 14.67
C TRP A 407 -0.91 2.12 13.81
N HIS A 408 0.37 1.84 13.76
CA HIS A 408 1.29 2.47 12.82
C HIS A 408 1.99 1.41 11.99
N GLY A 409 2.45 1.79 10.79
CA GLY A 409 3.17 0.90 9.90
C GLY A 409 4.21 1.63 9.07
N LEU A 410 5.37 0.98 8.85
CA LEU A 410 6.42 1.52 8.00
C LEU A 410 6.11 1.21 6.53
N MET A 411 6.06 2.25 5.73
CA MET A 411 5.89 2.19 4.28
C MET A 411 7.17 2.62 3.56
N GLY A 412 7.34 2.19 2.31
CA GLY A 412 8.43 2.57 1.44
C GLY A 412 7.98 3.56 0.38
N TYR A 413 8.66 4.68 0.30
CA TYR A 413 8.45 5.74 -0.67
C TYR A 413 9.72 6.02 -1.46
N ASN A 414 9.57 6.54 -2.67
CA ASN A 414 10.65 7.13 -3.44
C ASN A 414 10.19 8.47 -4.05
N ASP A 415 11.14 9.31 -4.44
CA ASP A 415 10.85 10.64 -4.98
C ASP A 415 10.11 10.57 -6.32
N GLY A 416 10.30 9.50 -7.09
CA GLY A 416 9.57 9.25 -8.34
C GLY A 416 8.08 8.97 -8.15
N GLY A 417 7.65 8.59 -6.94
CA GLY A 417 6.26 8.30 -6.59
C GLY A 417 5.68 7.07 -7.33
N ILE A 418 6.54 6.22 -7.90
CA ILE A 418 6.17 5.05 -8.68
C ILE A 418 6.88 3.82 -8.12
N ARG A 419 6.16 2.73 -7.97
CA ARG A 419 6.70 1.44 -7.54
C ARG A 419 7.80 0.95 -8.48
N VAL A 420 8.87 0.37 -7.94
CA VAL A 420 9.97 -0.20 -8.71
C VAL A 420 9.73 -1.70 -8.90
N VAL A 421 9.56 -2.15 -10.16
CA VAL A 421 9.29 -3.55 -10.49
C VAL A 421 10.10 -3.99 -11.71
N GLY A 422 11.10 -4.84 -11.51
CA GLY A 422 11.94 -5.35 -12.60
C GLY A 422 13.32 -5.74 -12.14
N ALA A 423 14.19 -6.10 -13.08
CA ALA A 423 15.59 -6.41 -12.82
C ALA A 423 16.44 -5.13 -12.82
N HIS A 424 17.42 -5.05 -11.94
CA HIS A 424 18.38 -3.95 -11.91
C HIS A 424 19.10 -3.81 -13.26
N PRO A 425 19.26 -2.60 -13.85
CA PRO A 425 19.77 -2.44 -15.22
C PRO A 425 21.15 -3.08 -15.48
N ARG A 426 22.02 -3.04 -14.49
CA ARG A 426 23.38 -3.57 -14.56
C ARG A 426 23.59 -4.92 -13.85
N HIS A 427 22.64 -5.32 -13.00
CA HIS A 427 22.74 -6.53 -12.18
C HIS A 427 21.46 -7.36 -12.31
N GLN A 428 21.31 -8.04 -13.45
CA GLN A 428 20.07 -8.71 -13.87
C GLN A 428 19.57 -9.79 -12.90
N ARG A 429 20.41 -10.25 -11.97
CA ARG A 429 20.03 -11.21 -10.92
C ARG A 429 19.41 -10.59 -9.68
N LEU A 430 19.43 -9.26 -9.59
CA LEU A 430 18.79 -8.48 -8.55
C LEU A 430 17.50 -7.87 -9.10
N LEU A 431 16.37 -8.30 -8.54
CA LEU A 431 15.04 -7.85 -8.95
C LEU A 431 14.35 -7.14 -7.78
N TYR A 432 13.40 -6.30 -8.12
CA TYR A 432 12.67 -5.47 -7.16
C TYR A 432 11.15 -5.58 -7.33
N ASN A 433 10.45 -5.58 -6.21
CA ASN A 433 9.02 -5.29 -6.09
C ASN A 433 8.85 -4.36 -4.88
N LEU A 434 9.32 -3.11 -4.99
CA LEU A 434 9.55 -2.16 -3.90
C LEU A 434 8.80 -0.84 -4.07
N GLY A 435 8.63 -0.14 -2.96
CA GLY A 435 8.07 1.21 -2.95
C GLY A 435 6.55 1.21 -3.11
N CYS A 436 5.82 1.07 -2.00
CA CYS A 436 4.36 1.12 -2.05
C CYS A 436 3.83 2.52 -2.36
N ASN A 437 4.60 3.58 -2.02
CA ASN A 437 4.20 4.98 -2.23
C ASN A 437 2.73 5.23 -1.83
N GLY A 438 2.31 4.79 -0.62
CA GLY A 438 0.94 4.90 -0.14
C GLY A 438 -0.03 3.84 -0.69
N VAL A 439 0.09 3.44 -1.95
CA VAL A 439 -0.81 2.50 -2.64
C VAL A 439 -0.09 1.19 -2.92
N GLY A 440 -0.21 0.22 -2.03
CA GLY A 440 0.65 -0.97 -2.08
C GLY A 440 -0.02 -2.29 -2.42
N PHE A 441 -1.34 -2.46 -2.23
CA PHE A 441 -1.96 -3.78 -2.30
C PHE A 441 -1.95 -4.34 -3.74
N LEU A 442 -2.74 -3.77 -4.63
CA LEU A 442 -2.85 -4.21 -6.02
C LEU A 442 -1.55 -4.05 -6.83
N PRO A 443 -0.79 -2.94 -6.70
CA PRO A 443 0.49 -2.81 -7.37
C PRO A 443 1.53 -3.86 -6.96
N SER A 444 1.48 -4.35 -5.71
CA SER A 444 2.34 -5.46 -5.26
C SER A 444 2.04 -6.77 -5.98
N ILE A 445 0.75 -7.06 -6.18
CA ILE A 445 0.30 -8.27 -6.87
C ILE A 445 0.71 -8.22 -8.35
N TYR A 446 0.46 -7.08 -9.02
CA TYR A 446 0.95 -6.86 -10.38
C TYR A 446 2.47 -7.02 -10.47
N GLY A 447 3.21 -6.41 -9.53
CA GLY A 447 4.68 -6.54 -9.49
C GLY A 447 5.13 -8.00 -9.38
N GLY A 448 4.49 -8.80 -8.56
CA GLY A 448 4.78 -10.24 -8.45
C GLY A 448 4.53 -10.99 -9.75
N HIS A 449 3.43 -10.69 -10.45
CA HIS A 449 3.12 -11.29 -11.75
C HIS A 449 4.14 -10.89 -12.83
N ARG A 450 4.48 -9.58 -12.92
CA ARG A 450 5.50 -9.08 -13.88
C ARG A 450 6.86 -9.74 -13.65
N LEU A 451 7.28 -9.91 -12.41
CA LEU A 451 8.56 -10.58 -12.09
C LEU A 451 8.54 -12.07 -12.43
N ALA A 452 7.40 -12.74 -12.26
CA ALA A 452 7.26 -14.13 -12.67
C ALA A 452 7.41 -14.30 -14.19
N GLN A 453 6.86 -13.38 -14.97
CA GLN A 453 7.05 -13.35 -16.43
C GLN A 453 8.53 -13.15 -16.81
N LEU A 454 9.23 -12.19 -16.17
CA LEU A 454 10.67 -11.99 -16.38
C LEU A 454 11.48 -13.25 -16.06
N LEU A 455 11.19 -13.90 -14.92
CA LEU A 455 11.87 -15.12 -14.49
C LEU A 455 11.50 -16.34 -15.34
N ALA A 456 10.37 -16.33 -16.03
CA ALA A 456 9.99 -17.33 -17.04
C ALA A 456 10.71 -17.11 -18.38
N GLY A 457 11.40 -15.97 -18.56
CA GLY A 457 12.10 -15.62 -19.80
C GLY A 457 11.28 -14.82 -20.79
N ASP A 458 10.14 -14.26 -20.38
CA ASP A 458 9.31 -13.44 -21.25
C ASP A 458 9.99 -12.10 -21.55
N HIS A 459 9.90 -11.66 -22.80
CA HIS A 459 10.30 -10.32 -23.22
C HIS A 459 9.18 -9.32 -22.92
N LEU A 460 9.35 -8.52 -21.87
CA LEU A 460 8.38 -7.52 -21.49
C LEU A 460 8.66 -6.16 -22.13
N ALA A 461 7.61 -5.45 -22.50
CA ALA A 461 7.73 -4.07 -22.93
C ALA A 461 8.25 -3.18 -21.80
N ALA A 462 8.93 -2.09 -22.18
CA ALA A 462 9.34 -1.05 -21.23
C ALA A 462 8.14 -0.49 -20.45
N SER A 463 8.37 -0.18 -19.20
CA SER A 463 7.32 0.27 -18.27
C SER A 463 7.82 1.40 -17.40
N VAL A 464 6.90 2.22 -16.90
CA VAL A 464 7.19 3.24 -15.86
C VAL A 464 7.69 2.60 -14.55
N PHE A 465 7.43 1.31 -14.36
CA PHE A 465 7.85 0.56 -13.17
C PHE A 465 9.30 0.06 -13.24
N ASP A 466 9.94 0.13 -14.41
CA ASP A 466 11.27 -0.45 -14.59
C ASP A 466 12.32 0.26 -13.74
N PRO A 467 13.26 -0.50 -13.10
CA PRO A 467 14.40 0.07 -12.40
C PRO A 467 15.32 0.86 -13.35
N ARG A 468 15.84 1.98 -12.85
CA ARG A 468 16.75 2.89 -13.58
C ARG A 468 18.07 3.04 -12.88
#